data_6eedad541fafb3f3f081c32c0210f92f
#
_entry.id   6eedad541fafb3f3f081c32c0210f92f
#
_cell.length_a   1.000
_cell.length_b   1.000
_cell.length_c   1.000
_cell.angle_alpha   90.00
_cell.angle_beta   90.00
_cell.angle_gamma   90.00
#
_symmetry.space_group_name_H-M   'P 1'
#
loop_
_entity.id
_entity.type
_entity.pdbx_description
1 polymer ?
#
loop_
_entity_poly.entity_id
_entity_poly.type
_entity_poly.pdbx_seq_one_letter_code
_entity_poly.pdbx_strand_id
1 'polypeptide(L)'
;MMNCAGALSGSDGFRYDLVDVTRQVLVELLDRLHYESQEAFYSSDSRMFIQRSSEVLSLMHEIDDLLATRKEFLLGPWVEAAKALGTTPEEKSLYEWNAKTQITLWGKPGSPLNDYACKNWSGLVDDFYCRRYEMFYSQQQASLAEGRPFDYRRFMNECLAFEERWAAGDEIFPVESIGDEIGACMDMYRKYRKYFNE
;
A
#
# COMPACT_ATOMS: atom_id res chain seq x y z
N MET A 1 -23.50 -3.71 -2.85
CA MET A 1 -23.30 -2.37 -2.25
C MET A 1 -23.49 -1.26 -3.30
N MET A 2 -22.84 -1.30 -4.46
CA MET A 2 -22.92 -0.22 -5.47
C MET A 2 -24.33 0.21 -5.86
N ASN A 3 -25.27 -0.74 -6.03
CA ASN A 3 -26.67 -0.42 -6.37
C ASN A 3 -27.44 0.31 -5.27
N CYS A 4 -26.95 0.32 -4.04
CA CYS A 4 -27.56 0.99 -2.89
C CYS A 4 -26.88 2.33 -2.55
N ALA A 5 -25.80 2.69 -3.25
CA ALA A 5 -24.98 3.84 -2.91
C ALA A 5 -25.78 5.16 -2.85
N GLY A 6 -26.69 5.39 -3.81
CA GLY A 6 -27.53 6.58 -3.81
C GLY A 6 -28.50 6.64 -2.62
N ALA A 7 -29.14 5.51 -2.28
CA ALA A 7 -30.13 5.45 -1.20
C ALA A 7 -29.48 5.53 0.20
N LEU A 8 -28.24 5.07 0.35
CA LEU A 8 -27.54 4.95 1.63
C LEU A 8 -26.40 5.98 1.79
N SER A 9 -26.27 6.94 0.87
CA SER A 9 -25.22 7.96 0.87
C SER A 9 -25.18 8.80 2.17
N GLY A 10 -26.30 8.95 2.86
CA GLY A 10 -26.36 9.63 4.15
C GLY A 10 -25.91 8.80 5.35
N SER A 11 -25.66 7.49 5.19
CA SER A 11 -25.22 6.60 6.26
C SER A 11 -23.70 6.56 6.32
N ASP A 12 -23.12 7.03 7.43
CA ASP A 12 -21.66 7.04 7.64
C ASP A 12 -21.10 5.61 7.67
N GLY A 13 -21.76 4.67 8.36
CA GLY A 13 -21.35 3.26 8.39
C GLY A 13 -21.36 2.62 7.00
N PHE A 14 -22.38 2.92 6.18
CA PHE A 14 -22.42 2.43 4.80
C PHE A 14 -21.23 2.95 3.97
N ARG A 15 -20.89 4.23 4.12
CA ARG A 15 -19.77 4.83 3.39
C ARG A 15 -18.43 4.20 3.81
N TYR A 16 -18.24 3.97 5.12
CA TYR A 16 -17.08 3.23 5.63
C TYR A 16 -17.00 1.83 5.03
N ASP A 17 -18.07 1.04 5.13
CA ASP A 17 -18.13 -0.34 4.61
C ASP A 17 -17.91 -0.38 3.09
N LEU A 18 -18.40 0.63 2.36
CA LEU A 18 -18.23 0.72 0.92
C LEU A 18 -16.76 0.87 0.53
N VAL A 19 -16.01 1.73 1.21
CA VAL A 19 -14.57 1.88 1.01
C VAL A 19 -13.83 0.61 1.40
N ASP A 20 -14.11 0.02 2.56
CA ASP A 20 -13.41 -1.16 3.06
C ASP A 20 -13.60 -2.37 2.15
N VAL A 21 -14.86 -2.64 1.72
CA VAL A 21 -15.14 -3.74 0.78
C VAL A 21 -14.52 -3.47 -0.59
N THR A 22 -14.55 -2.23 -1.09
CA THR A 22 -13.92 -1.89 -2.37
C THR A 22 -12.41 -2.10 -2.29
N ARG A 23 -11.75 -1.62 -1.24
CA ARG A 23 -10.34 -1.88 -0.95
C ARG A 23 -10.04 -3.38 -0.95
N GLN A 24 -10.84 -4.19 -0.24
CA GLN A 24 -10.62 -5.64 -0.16
C GLN A 24 -10.66 -6.30 -1.54
N VAL A 25 -11.65 -5.97 -2.36
CA VAL A 25 -11.78 -6.50 -3.73
C VAL A 25 -10.58 -6.09 -4.60
N LEU A 26 -10.10 -4.84 -4.45
CA LEU A 26 -8.94 -4.36 -5.20
C LEU A 26 -7.63 -5.02 -4.74
N VAL A 27 -7.47 -5.31 -3.45
CA VAL A 27 -6.32 -6.07 -2.94
C VAL A 27 -6.31 -7.50 -3.48
N GLU A 28 -7.44 -8.18 -3.58
CA GLU A 28 -7.53 -9.50 -4.21
C GLU A 28 -7.17 -9.46 -5.71
N LEU A 29 -7.55 -8.39 -6.41
CA LEU A 29 -7.09 -8.17 -7.78
C LEU A 29 -5.59 -7.93 -7.85
N LEU A 30 -5.04 -7.13 -6.93
CA LEU A 30 -3.61 -6.84 -6.84
C LEU A 30 -2.79 -8.13 -6.67
N ASP A 31 -3.22 -9.03 -5.77
CA ASP A 31 -2.57 -10.32 -5.56
C ASP A 31 -2.56 -11.15 -6.84
N ARG A 32 -3.67 -11.19 -7.58
CA ARG A 32 -3.75 -11.89 -8.86
C ARG A 32 -2.80 -11.29 -9.90
N LEU A 33 -2.79 -9.97 -10.07
CA LEU A 33 -1.90 -9.29 -11.02
C LEU A 33 -0.42 -9.48 -10.64
N HIS A 34 -0.11 -9.47 -9.33
CA HIS A 34 1.23 -9.78 -8.84
C HIS A 34 1.61 -11.21 -9.21
N TYR A 35 0.74 -12.18 -8.96
CA TYR A 35 0.99 -13.58 -9.35
C TYR A 35 1.27 -13.72 -10.85
N GLU A 36 0.44 -13.09 -11.70
CA GLU A 36 0.63 -13.09 -13.17
C GLU A 36 1.97 -12.43 -13.56
N SER A 37 2.40 -11.37 -12.85
CA SER A 37 3.72 -10.77 -13.07
C SER A 37 4.86 -11.72 -12.75
N GLN A 38 4.72 -12.53 -11.68
CA GLN A 38 5.73 -13.51 -11.30
C GLN A 38 5.78 -14.71 -12.28
N GLU A 39 4.64 -15.19 -12.77
CA GLU A 39 4.60 -16.20 -13.82
C GLU A 39 5.33 -15.70 -15.08
N ALA A 40 5.09 -14.46 -15.49
CA ALA A 40 5.77 -13.84 -16.62
C ALA A 40 7.29 -13.70 -16.36
N PHE A 41 7.70 -13.33 -15.15
CA PHE A 41 9.11 -13.28 -14.76
C PHE A 41 9.79 -14.64 -14.89
N TYR A 42 9.23 -15.70 -14.31
CA TYR A 42 9.80 -17.03 -14.34
C TYR A 42 9.77 -17.68 -15.72
N SER A 43 8.82 -17.31 -16.58
CA SER A 43 8.79 -17.73 -18.00
C SER A 43 9.65 -16.86 -18.92
N SER A 44 10.32 -15.84 -18.38
CA SER A 44 11.11 -14.85 -19.14
C SER A 44 10.29 -14.07 -20.20
N ASP A 45 8.99 -13.93 -19.99
CA ASP A 45 8.13 -13.05 -20.78
C ASP A 45 8.25 -11.59 -20.28
N SER A 46 9.30 -10.91 -20.75
CA SER A 46 9.59 -9.52 -20.33
C SER A 46 8.44 -8.56 -20.66
N ARG A 47 7.69 -8.78 -21.73
CA ARG A 47 6.58 -7.91 -22.14
C ARG A 47 5.41 -8.02 -21.13
N MET A 48 4.99 -9.24 -20.86
CA MET A 48 3.90 -9.50 -19.90
C MET A 48 4.31 -9.08 -18.49
N PHE A 49 5.57 -9.34 -18.09
CA PHE A 49 6.12 -8.89 -16.81
C PHE A 49 6.01 -7.37 -16.63
N ILE A 50 6.49 -6.58 -17.60
CA ILE A 50 6.41 -5.11 -17.55
C ILE A 50 4.96 -4.63 -17.48
N GLN A 51 4.08 -5.23 -18.27
CA GLN A 51 2.67 -4.88 -18.25
C GLN A 51 2.05 -5.12 -16.87
N ARG A 52 2.19 -6.33 -16.32
CA ARG A 52 1.56 -6.72 -15.05
C ARG A 52 2.15 -5.99 -13.85
N SER A 53 3.47 -5.85 -13.79
CA SER A 53 4.12 -5.07 -12.73
C SER A 53 3.68 -3.60 -12.73
N SER A 54 3.54 -3.00 -13.90
CA SER A 54 3.02 -1.63 -14.03
C SER A 54 1.55 -1.52 -13.59
N GLU A 55 0.72 -2.51 -13.92
CA GLU A 55 -0.68 -2.58 -13.48
C GLU A 55 -0.78 -2.72 -11.94
N VAL A 56 0.10 -3.51 -11.32
CA VAL A 56 0.17 -3.64 -9.85
C VAL A 56 0.51 -2.31 -9.21
N LEU A 57 1.58 -1.64 -9.65
CA LEU A 57 1.98 -0.36 -9.08
C LEU A 57 0.89 0.71 -9.25
N SER A 58 0.26 0.79 -10.43
CA SER A 58 -0.85 1.71 -10.65
C SER A 58 -2.04 1.42 -9.73
N LEU A 59 -2.37 0.15 -9.52
CA LEU A 59 -3.47 -0.25 -8.63
C LEU A 59 -3.15 0.07 -7.16
N MET A 60 -1.88 -0.04 -6.73
CA MET A 60 -1.48 0.35 -5.37
C MET A 60 -1.69 1.84 -5.12
N HIS A 61 -1.28 2.71 -6.03
CA HIS A 61 -1.55 4.15 -5.94
C HIS A 61 -3.06 4.43 -5.85
N GLU A 62 -3.86 3.77 -6.68
CA GLU A 62 -5.31 3.96 -6.69
C GLU A 62 -6.00 3.42 -5.42
N ILE A 63 -5.47 2.36 -4.81
CA ILE A 63 -5.91 1.90 -3.48
C ILE A 63 -5.58 2.95 -2.42
N ASP A 64 -4.39 3.54 -2.47
CA ASP A 64 -4.01 4.61 -1.54
C ASP A 64 -4.92 5.84 -1.67
N ASP A 65 -5.18 6.29 -2.90
CA ASP A 65 -6.11 7.38 -3.21
C ASP A 65 -7.54 7.09 -2.70
N LEU A 66 -8.03 5.86 -2.89
CA LEU A 66 -9.32 5.42 -2.35
C LEU A 66 -9.35 5.52 -0.83
N LEU A 67 -8.31 5.03 -0.16
CA LEU A 67 -8.20 5.04 1.30
C LEU A 67 -8.10 6.48 1.85
N ALA A 68 -7.50 7.41 1.08
CA ALA A 68 -7.42 8.83 1.44
C ALA A 68 -8.80 9.50 1.59
N THR A 69 -9.86 8.90 1.05
CA THR A 69 -11.22 9.45 1.15
C THR A 69 -11.87 9.26 2.52
N ARG A 70 -11.28 8.46 3.41
CA ARG A 70 -11.83 8.18 4.75
C ARG A 70 -10.76 8.31 5.84
N LYS A 71 -11.09 9.08 6.88
CA LYS A 71 -10.18 9.34 8.01
C LYS A 71 -9.72 8.09 8.76
N GLU A 72 -10.56 7.05 8.78
CA GLU A 72 -10.26 5.77 9.46
C GLU A 72 -9.15 4.99 8.77
N PHE A 73 -8.85 5.32 7.52
CA PHE A 73 -7.82 4.66 6.71
C PHE A 73 -6.61 5.57 6.43
N LEU A 74 -6.36 6.58 7.24
CA LEU A 74 -5.20 7.46 7.11
C LEU A 74 -4.07 7.06 8.07
N LEU A 75 -2.84 7.08 7.59
CA LEU A 75 -1.64 6.91 8.41
C LEU A 75 -1.38 8.12 9.33
N GLY A 76 -1.62 9.34 8.83
CA GLY A 76 -1.30 10.59 9.55
C GLY A 76 -1.86 10.66 10.97
N PRO A 77 -3.16 10.38 11.22
CA PRO A 77 -3.73 10.42 12.56
C PRO A 77 -3.03 9.46 13.56
N TRP A 78 -2.58 8.29 13.10
CA TRP A 78 -1.83 7.33 13.91
C TRP A 78 -0.48 7.90 14.34
N VAL A 79 0.27 8.46 13.41
CA VAL A 79 1.60 9.04 13.65
C VAL A 79 1.49 10.28 14.54
N GLU A 80 0.59 11.21 14.21
CA GLU A 80 0.43 12.44 14.97
C GLU A 80 -0.11 12.21 16.39
N ALA A 81 -0.98 11.22 16.59
CA ALA A 81 -1.43 10.85 17.92
C ALA A 81 -0.28 10.33 18.80
N ALA A 82 0.65 9.56 18.24
CA ALA A 82 1.84 9.11 18.95
C ALA A 82 2.78 10.29 19.27
N LYS A 83 3.05 11.18 18.32
CA LYS A 83 3.88 12.38 18.51
C LYS A 83 3.30 13.30 19.58
N ALA A 84 1.98 13.41 19.68
CA ALA A 84 1.31 14.25 20.68
C ALA A 84 1.56 13.82 22.14
N LEU A 85 2.01 12.58 22.38
CA LEU A 85 2.40 12.11 23.71
C LEU A 85 3.77 12.63 24.15
N GLY A 86 4.61 13.07 23.21
CA GLY A 86 5.94 13.60 23.50
C GLY A 86 5.89 15.05 23.98
N THR A 87 6.73 15.38 24.96
CA THR A 87 6.87 16.73 25.52
C THR A 87 8.09 17.46 24.98
N THR A 88 9.11 16.73 24.52
CA THR A 88 10.31 17.29 23.89
C THR A 88 10.39 16.86 22.41
N PRO A 89 11.19 17.54 21.58
CA PRO A 89 11.42 17.12 20.19
C PRO A 89 11.94 15.69 20.08
N GLU A 90 12.83 15.27 20.99
CA GLU A 90 13.42 13.93 21.01
C GLU A 90 12.39 12.87 21.34
N GLU A 91 11.50 13.15 22.31
CA GLU A 91 10.38 12.26 22.63
C GLU A 91 9.39 12.13 21.46
N LYS A 92 9.07 13.22 20.79
CA LYS A 92 8.19 13.22 19.60
C LYS A 92 8.77 12.36 18.48
N SER A 93 10.05 12.51 18.18
CA SER A 93 10.74 11.70 17.17
C SER A 93 10.78 10.21 17.57
N LEU A 94 11.01 9.91 18.86
CA LEU A 94 10.99 8.54 19.35
C LEU A 94 9.60 7.90 19.23
N TYR A 95 8.55 8.65 19.56
CA TYR A 95 7.18 8.12 19.50
C TYR A 95 6.70 7.99 18.06
N GLU A 96 7.08 8.88 17.17
CA GLU A 96 6.86 8.73 15.73
C GLU A 96 7.52 7.46 15.19
N TRP A 97 8.82 7.28 15.48
CA TRP A 97 9.55 6.08 15.11
C TRP A 97 8.88 4.79 15.64
N ASN A 98 8.45 4.80 16.91
CA ASN A 98 7.74 3.67 17.51
C ASN A 98 6.41 3.39 16.78
N ALA A 99 5.63 4.42 16.47
CA ALA A 99 4.34 4.29 15.79
C ALA A 99 4.51 3.71 14.37
N LYS A 100 5.50 4.20 13.62
CA LYS A 100 5.84 3.69 12.29
C LYS A 100 6.36 2.25 12.36
N THR A 101 7.26 1.96 13.30
CA THR A 101 7.83 0.62 13.50
C THR A 101 6.76 -0.41 13.86
N GLN A 102 5.78 -0.04 14.70
CA GLN A 102 4.73 -0.96 15.14
C GLN A 102 3.85 -1.47 14.00
N ILE A 103 3.69 -0.72 12.93
CA ILE A 103 2.84 -1.09 11.80
C ILE A 103 3.64 -1.62 10.59
N THR A 104 4.96 -1.63 10.67
CA THR A 104 5.86 -2.06 9.58
C THR A 104 6.85 -3.12 10.07
N LEU A 105 8.02 -2.71 10.60
CA LEU A 105 9.10 -3.60 11.04
C LEU A 105 8.72 -4.48 12.24
N TRP A 106 7.79 -4.06 13.07
CA TRP A 106 7.35 -4.71 14.32
C TRP A 106 8.48 -4.99 15.31
N GLY A 107 9.64 -4.41 15.13
CA GLY A 107 10.80 -4.60 16.02
C GLY A 107 12.12 -4.20 15.36
N LYS A 108 13.18 -4.93 15.69
CA LYS A 108 14.48 -4.71 15.08
C LYS A 108 14.46 -5.07 13.59
N PRO A 109 15.25 -4.40 12.76
CA PRO A 109 15.42 -4.77 11.35
C PRO A 109 15.73 -6.25 11.18
N GLY A 110 15.03 -6.89 10.23
CA GLY A 110 15.14 -8.34 10.03
C GLY A 110 14.38 -9.20 11.04
N SER A 111 13.50 -8.59 11.86
CA SER A 111 12.55 -9.33 12.70
C SER A 111 11.68 -10.26 11.84
N PRO A 112 11.39 -11.50 12.31
CA PRO A 112 10.47 -12.41 11.59
C PRO A 112 9.01 -11.94 11.64
N LEU A 113 8.71 -10.87 12.39
CA LEU A 113 7.37 -10.29 12.54
C LEU A 113 7.16 -9.07 11.64
N ASN A 114 8.04 -8.84 10.67
CA ASN A 114 7.88 -7.76 9.70
C ASN A 114 6.50 -7.84 9.02
N ASP A 115 5.85 -6.69 8.85
CA ASP A 115 4.48 -6.55 8.31
C ASP A 115 3.37 -7.26 9.12
N TYR A 116 3.63 -7.63 10.38
CA TYR A 116 2.65 -8.32 11.22
C TYR A 116 1.32 -7.55 11.36
N ALA A 117 1.36 -6.23 11.42
CA ALA A 117 0.16 -5.40 11.52
C ALA A 117 -0.67 -5.37 10.23
N CYS A 118 -0.03 -5.53 9.07
CA CYS A 118 -0.64 -5.65 7.74
C CYS A 118 -1.74 -4.59 7.47
N LYS A 119 -1.45 -3.31 7.76
CA LYS A 119 -2.40 -2.21 7.62
C LYS A 119 -2.48 -1.73 6.19
N ASN A 120 -3.71 -1.60 5.67
CA ASN A 120 -3.95 -0.89 4.41
C ASN A 120 -4.46 0.53 4.76
N TRP A 121 -3.55 1.48 4.86
CA TRP A 121 -3.83 2.89 5.13
C TRP A 121 -3.22 3.77 4.04
N SER A 122 -3.92 4.84 3.65
CA SER A 122 -3.36 5.86 2.78
C SER A 122 -2.13 6.49 3.42
N GLY A 123 -1.10 6.67 2.62
CA GLY A 123 0.25 7.03 3.04
C GLY A 123 1.12 5.81 3.33
N LEU A 124 0.60 4.73 3.90
CA LEU A 124 1.36 3.50 4.11
C LEU A 124 1.42 2.63 2.84
N VAL A 125 0.30 2.53 2.12
CA VAL A 125 0.24 1.75 0.88
C VAL A 125 1.14 2.36 -0.17
N ASP A 126 1.08 3.67 -0.38
CA ASP A 126 1.88 4.34 -1.41
C ASP A 126 3.35 4.49 -0.98
N ASP A 127 3.61 5.07 0.19
CA ASP A 127 4.94 5.52 0.58
C ASP A 127 5.81 4.43 1.19
N PHE A 128 5.21 3.31 1.62
CA PHE A 128 5.94 2.17 2.17
C PHE A 128 5.82 0.91 1.29
N TYR A 129 4.61 0.38 1.12
CA TYR A 129 4.46 -0.89 0.38
C TYR A 129 4.73 -0.73 -1.11
N CYS A 130 4.21 0.32 -1.77
CA CYS A 130 4.42 0.55 -3.20
C CYS A 130 5.90 0.72 -3.51
N ARG A 131 6.66 1.45 -2.67
CA ARG A 131 8.11 1.61 -2.82
C ARG A 131 8.86 0.28 -2.77
N ARG A 132 8.46 -0.65 -1.92
CA ARG A 132 9.04 -2.00 -1.86
C ARG A 132 8.75 -2.79 -3.15
N TYR A 133 7.53 -2.69 -3.68
CA TYR A 133 7.17 -3.31 -4.96
C TYR A 133 7.91 -2.68 -6.15
N GLU A 134 8.09 -1.36 -6.16
CA GLU A 134 8.92 -0.66 -7.15
C GLU A 134 10.36 -1.20 -7.17
N MET A 135 10.98 -1.31 -5.99
CA MET A 135 12.32 -1.87 -5.85
C MET A 135 12.39 -3.32 -6.34
N PHE A 136 11.40 -4.14 -5.98
CA PHE A 136 11.32 -5.54 -6.37
C PHE A 136 11.22 -5.69 -7.89
N TYR A 137 10.25 -5.02 -8.50
CA TYR A 137 10.02 -5.11 -9.95
C TYR A 137 11.16 -4.51 -10.76
N SER A 138 11.74 -3.40 -10.30
CA SER A 138 12.90 -2.79 -10.95
C SER A 138 14.10 -3.75 -11.01
N GLN A 139 14.40 -4.44 -9.92
CA GLN A 139 15.50 -5.42 -9.88
C GLN A 139 15.19 -6.69 -10.68
N GLN A 140 13.94 -7.15 -10.68
CA GLN A 140 13.52 -8.27 -11.54
C GLN A 140 13.61 -7.89 -13.03
N GLN A 141 13.20 -6.69 -13.40
CA GLN A 141 13.30 -6.19 -14.78
C GLN A 141 14.77 -6.10 -15.23
N ALA A 142 15.65 -5.62 -14.37
CA ALA A 142 17.08 -5.61 -14.65
C ALA A 142 17.64 -7.04 -14.82
N SER A 143 17.22 -7.99 -13.99
CA SER A 143 17.59 -9.39 -14.12
C SER A 143 17.19 -10.00 -15.47
N LEU A 144 15.96 -9.74 -15.93
CA LEU A 144 15.46 -10.17 -17.24
C LEU A 144 16.27 -9.55 -18.38
N ALA A 145 16.54 -8.25 -18.32
CA ALA A 145 17.27 -7.53 -19.35
C ALA A 145 18.73 -7.99 -19.49
N GLU A 146 19.35 -8.35 -18.37
CA GLU A 146 20.74 -8.81 -18.31
C GLU A 146 20.88 -10.33 -18.46
N GLY A 147 19.78 -11.08 -18.50
CA GLY A 147 19.79 -12.54 -18.58
C GLY A 147 20.44 -13.22 -17.37
N ARG A 148 20.38 -12.60 -16.20
CA ARG A 148 20.94 -13.12 -14.94
C ARG A 148 19.83 -13.47 -13.93
N PRO A 149 20.12 -14.39 -13.00
CA PRO A 149 19.18 -14.69 -11.92
C PRO A 149 18.89 -13.45 -11.05
N PHE A 150 17.66 -13.36 -10.53
CA PHE A 150 17.28 -12.35 -9.55
C PHE A 150 18.03 -12.58 -8.23
N ASP A 151 18.69 -11.53 -7.73
CA ASP A 151 19.42 -11.58 -6.46
C ASP A 151 18.49 -11.19 -5.30
N TYR A 152 17.75 -12.19 -4.81
CA TYR A 152 16.82 -12.01 -3.69
C TYR A 152 17.50 -11.49 -2.41
N ARG A 153 18.76 -11.89 -2.15
CA ARG A 153 19.51 -11.43 -0.97
C ARG A 153 19.81 -9.95 -1.06
N ARG A 154 20.24 -9.50 -2.22
CA ARG A 154 20.49 -8.07 -2.48
C ARG A 154 19.20 -7.28 -2.30
N PHE A 155 18.09 -7.73 -2.91
CA PHE A 155 16.78 -7.09 -2.75
C PHE A 155 16.38 -6.97 -1.27
N MET A 156 16.47 -8.07 -0.51
CA MET A 156 16.11 -8.04 0.92
C MET A 156 16.96 -7.07 1.74
N ASN A 157 18.27 -6.98 1.46
CA ASN A 157 19.14 -6.04 2.16
C ASN A 157 18.78 -4.57 1.83
N GLU A 158 18.50 -4.27 0.58
CA GLU A 158 18.08 -2.94 0.15
C GLU A 158 16.70 -2.57 0.70
N CYS A 159 15.78 -3.53 0.75
CA CYS A 159 14.45 -3.40 1.33
C CYS A 159 14.54 -3.06 2.84
N LEU A 160 15.30 -3.83 3.61
CA LEU A 160 15.52 -3.56 5.03
C LEU A 160 16.12 -2.18 5.28
N ALA A 161 17.10 -1.79 4.48
CA ALA A 161 17.70 -0.46 4.59
C ALA A 161 16.72 0.67 4.24
N PHE A 162 15.80 0.44 3.31
CA PHE A 162 14.71 1.37 3.02
C PHE A 162 13.74 1.47 4.20
N GLU A 163 13.29 0.34 4.73
CA GLU A 163 12.34 0.25 5.83
C GLU A 163 12.84 0.96 7.10
N GLU A 164 14.14 0.79 7.42
CA GLU A 164 14.80 1.49 8.53
C GLU A 164 14.79 3.02 8.33
N ARG A 165 15.14 3.47 7.12
CA ARG A 165 15.13 4.91 6.80
C ARG A 165 13.72 5.48 6.84
N TRP A 166 12.75 4.75 6.30
CA TRP A 166 11.35 5.18 6.32
C TRP A 166 10.81 5.32 7.76
N ALA A 167 11.08 4.34 8.62
CA ALA A 167 10.66 4.40 10.02
C ALA A 167 11.32 5.58 10.78
N ALA A 168 12.57 5.91 10.45
CA ALA A 168 13.31 7.00 11.05
C ALA A 168 13.09 8.38 10.38
N GLY A 169 12.38 8.42 9.26
CA GLY A 169 12.09 9.65 8.52
C GLY A 169 11.07 10.54 9.21
N ASP A 170 10.96 11.77 8.73
CA ASP A 170 10.11 12.83 9.26
C ASP A 170 9.02 13.27 8.26
N GLU A 171 8.64 12.37 7.35
CA GLU A 171 7.58 12.60 6.37
C GLU A 171 6.26 12.93 7.07
N ILE A 172 5.56 13.92 6.53
CA ILE A 172 4.26 14.37 7.03
C ILE A 172 3.15 13.70 6.23
N PHE A 173 2.29 12.97 6.92
CA PHE A 173 1.14 12.31 6.32
C PHE A 173 -0.15 13.10 6.57
N PRO A 174 -1.10 13.16 5.60
CA PRO A 174 -2.39 13.81 5.78
C PRO A 174 -3.15 13.26 6.99
N VAL A 175 -3.73 14.17 7.79
CA VAL A 175 -4.55 13.84 8.95
C VAL A 175 -6.05 13.97 8.69
N GLU A 176 -6.41 14.58 7.57
CA GLU A 176 -7.79 14.78 7.13
C GLU A 176 -8.02 14.06 5.80
N SER A 177 -9.18 13.43 5.68
CA SER A 177 -9.58 12.76 4.44
C SER A 177 -9.94 13.78 3.36
N ILE A 178 -9.74 13.40 2.10
CA ILE A 178 -10.01 14.23 0.92
C ILE A 178 -10.87 13.48 -0.09
N GLY A 179 -11.73 14.20 -0.82
CA GLY A 179 -12.50 13.65 -1.91
C GLY A 179 -13.88 13.14 -1.52
N ASP A 180 -14.49 12.39 -2.44
CA ASP A 180 -15.81 11.75 -2.32
C ASP A 180 -15.64 10.24 -2.37
N GLU A 181 -15.80 9.59 -1.22
CA GLU A 181 -15.61 8.14 -1.09
C GLU A 181 -16.59 7.33 -1.94
N ILE A 182 -17.83 7.81 -2.12
CA ILE A 182 -18.82 7.09 -2.96
C ILE A 182 -18.41 7.21 -4.44
N GLY A 183 -18.06 8.42 -4.87
CA GLY A 183 -17.56 8.65 -6.23
C GLY A 183 -16.33 7.83 -6.54
N ALA A 184 -15.34 7.84 -5.65
CA ALA A 184 -14.11 7.05 -5.77
C ALA A 184 -14.40 5.53 -5.89
N CYS A 185 -15.23 4.97 -5.01
CA CYS A 185 -15.65 3.56 -5.09
C CYS A 185 -16.36 3.23 -6.40
N MET A 186 -17.24 4.12 -6.89
CA MET A 186 -17.96 3.92 -8.16
C MET A 186 -17.00 3.94 -9.36
N ASP A 187 -15.99 4.79 -9.35
CA ASP A 187 -14.98 4.86 -10.41
C ASP A 187 -14.08 3.61 -10.41
N MET A 188 -13.64 3.16 -9.22
CA MET A 188 -12.93 1.88 -9.08
C MET A 188 -13.78 0.71 -9.62
N TYR A 189 -15.05 0.64 -9.23
CA TYR A 189 -15.95 -0.39 -9.75
C TYR A 189 -16.07 -0.37 -11.28
N ARG A 190 -16.27 0.82 -11.89
CA ARG A 190 -16.36 0.95 -13.35
C ARG A 190 -15.09 0.49 -14.05
N LYS A 191 -13.93 0.86 -13.50
CA LYS A 191 -12.62 0.55 -14.07
C LYS A 191 -12.30 -0.93 -13.99
N TYR A 192 -12.54 -1.54 -12.83
CA TYR A 192 -12.02 -2.87 -12.52
C TYR A 192 -13.03 -4.00 -12.63
N ARG A 193 -14.35 -3.75 -12.76
CA ARG A 193 -15.37 -4.81 -12.88
C ARG A 193 -15.09 -5.82 -14.00
N LYS A 194 -14.38 -5.42 -15.04
CA LYS A 194 -14.00 -6.32 -16.15
C LYS A 194 -13.14 -7.52 -15.72
N TYR A 195 -12.45 -7.42 -14.59
CA TYR A 195 -11.61 -8.49 -14.05
C TYR A 195 -12.40 -9.52 -13.24
N PHE A 196 -13.67 -9.24 -12.91
CA PHE A 196 -14.53 -10.06 -12.06
C PHE A 196 -15.77 -10.61 -12.78
N ASN A 197 -15.99 -10.20 -14.03
CA ASN A 197 -17.09 -10.68 -14.87
C ASN A 197 -16.54 -11.74 -15.83
N GLU A 198 -16.34 -12.98 -15.31
CA GLU A 198 -16.23 -14.19 -16.13
C GLU A 198 -17.55 -14.96 -16.12
#